data_e5b7a7a114b5f60fdab4934a927d51b3
#
_entry.id   e5b7a7a114b5f60fdab4934a927d51b3
#
_cell.length_a   1.000
_cell.length_b   1.000
_cell.length_c   1.000
_cell.angle_alpha   90.00
_cell.angle_beta   90.00
_cell.angle_gamma   90.00
#
_symmetry.space_group_name_H-M   'P 1'
#
loop_
_entity.id
_entity.type
_entity.pdbx_description
1 polymer ?
#
loop_
_entity_poly.entity_id
_entity_poly.type
_entity_poly.pdbx_seq_one_letter_code
_entity_poly.pdbx_strand_id
1 'polypeptide(L)'
;MPVSSTGSRPRSPRRFPVARLGEIPDGGRKLVEVEGRSIGVFNVGGRHYAVLNRCPHQAGPLCLGPTTGLVRSNGPGDYTFEREGEILRCPWHGWEFDLATGRSVFDPERMRVKAYPIEVEVLQAETYPIEVESNALIVIV
;
A
#
# COMPACT_ATOMS: atom_id res chain seq x y z
N MET A 1 31.80 10.54 -20.27
CA MET A 1 31.09 10.35 -20.00
C MET A 1 30.24 10.09 -19.72
N PRO A 2 29.88 10.06 -19.70
CA PRO A 2 28.98 9.84 -19.43
C PRO A 2 28.09 9.68 -19.18
N VAL A 3 27.74 9.69 -19.15
CA VAL A 3 26.99 9.48 -18.85
C VAL A 3 26.13 9.53 -18.53
N SER A 4 25.89 9.72 -18.66
CA SER A 4 24.98 9.80 -18.29
C SER A 4 24.24 9.05 -17.94
N SER A 5 24.37 8.56 -17.85
CA SER A 5 23.69 7.75 -17.26
C SER A 5 22.46 7.95 -16.72
N THR A 6 21.97 8.81 -16.95
CA THR A 6 20.76 9.25 -16.43
C THR A 6 19.64 8.33 -16.76
N GLY A 7 18.88 7.92 -15.79
CA GLY A 7 17.71 7.12 -15.99
C GLY A 7 17.94 5.65 -16.31
N SER A 8 19.16 5.29 -16.67
CA SER A 8 19.45 3.91 -16.97
C SER A 8 19.89 3.10 -15.75
N ARG A 9 20.23 3.75 -14.66
CA ARG A 9 20.58 3.07 -13.43
C ARG A 9 19.36 2.96 -12.52
N PRO A 10 19.07 1.77 -12.00
CA PRO A 10 18.07 1.68 -10.95
C PRO A 10 18.56 2.41 -9.72
N ARG A 11 17.68 3.14 -9.09
CA ARG A 11 17.98 3.78 -7.83
C ARG A 11 18.06 2.74 -6.73
N SER A 12 18.97 2.98 -5.79
CA SER A 12 18.97 2.21 -4.56
C SER A 12 17.65 2.44 -3.81
N PRO A 13 17.09 1.41 -3.20
CA PRO A 13 15.88 1.56 -2.41
C PRO A 13 16.06 2.60 -1.33
N ARG A 14 15.07 3.44 -1.15
CA ARG A 14 15.06 4.45 -0.10
C ARG A 14 13.98 4.13 0.90
N ARG A 15 14.29 4.36 2.17
CA ARG A 15 13.43 4.02 3.29
C ARG A 15 12.89 5.30 3.91
N PHE A 16 11.57 5.38 4.03
CA PHE A 16 10.91 6.56 4.58
C PHE A 16 9.97 6.14 5.71
N PRO A 17 10.19 6.64 6.93
CA PRO A 17 9.22 6.41 8.00
C PRO A 17 7.96 7.23 7.71
N VAL A 18 6.82 6.58 7.73
CA VAL A 18 5.56 7.22 7.36
C VAL A 18 4.53 7.22 8.48
N ALA A 19 4.66 6.33 9.45
CA ALA A 19 3.73 6.24 10.57
C ALA A 19 4.37 5.46 11.70
N ARG A 20 3.76 5.51 12.87
CA ARG A 20 4.11 4.61 13.97
C ARG A 20 3.28 3.35 13.85
N LEU A 21 3.86 2.23 14.27
CA LEU A 21 3.09 1.01 14.35
C LEU A 21 1.94 1.23 15.35
N GLY A 22 0.72 0.90 14.96
CA GLY A 22 -0.46 1.15 15.77
C GLY A 22 -1.13 2.49 15.51
N GLU A 23 -0.50 3.38 14.76
CA GLU A 23 -1.09 4.67 14.42
C GLU A 23 -2.29 4.51 13.49
N ILE A 24 -2.23 3.55 12.57
CA ILE A 24 -3.31 3.28 11.64
C ILE A 24 -4.13 2.12 12.19
N PRO A 25 -5.40 2.34 12.54
CA PRO A 25 -6.22 1.25 13.09
C PRO A 25 -6.51 0.19 12.04
N ASP A 26 -6.89 -0.99 12.49
CA ASP A 26 -7.30 -2.07 11.59
C ASP A 26 -8.46 -1.60 10.71
N GLY A 27 -8.34 -1.83 9.43
CA GLY A 27 -9.30 -1.32 8.44
C GLY A 27 -9.09 0.15 8.08
N GLY A 28 -8.14 0.83 8.70
CA GLY A 28 -7.85 2.24 8.43
C GLY A 28 -6.76 2.44 7.41
N ARG A 29 -6.51 3.71 7.13
CA ARG A 29 -5.50 4.12 6.17
C ARG A 29 -4.92 5.48 6.54
N LYS A 30 -3.76 5.77 5.98
CA LYS A 30 -3.11 7.07 6.09
C LYS A 30 -2.56 7.43 4.73
N LEU A 31 -2.85 8.63 4.26
CA LEU A 31 -2.25 9.13 3.03
C LEU A 31 -0.98 9.88 3.41
N VAL A 32 0.10 9.53 2.74
CA VAL A 32 1.40 10.17 2.97
C VAL A 32 1.99 10.62 1.66
N GLU A 33 2.89 11.59 1.73
CA GLU A 33 3.59 12.06 0.56
C GLU A 33 5.07 11.72 0.71
N VAL A 34 5.60 10.99 -0.27
CA VAL A 34 6.98 10.53 -0.25
C VAL A 34 7.61 10.87 -1.60
N GLU A 35 8.58 11.76 -1.57
CA GLU A 35 9.27 12.22 -2.78
C GLU A 35 8.33 12.68 -3.89
N GLY A 36 7.32 13.45 -3.52
CA GLY A 36 6.35 13.98 -4.48
C GLY A 36 5.28 13.00 -4.90
N ARG A 37 5.25 11.81 -4.32
CA ARG A 37 4.23 10.81 -4.62
C ARG A 37 3.25 10.71 -3.47
N SER A 38 1.97 10.71 -3.80
CA SER A 38 0.93 10.42 -2.82
C SER A 38 0.78 8.91 -2.70
N ILE A 39 0.92 8.40 -1.50
CA ILE A 39 0.89 6.96 -1.22
C ILE A 39 -0.12 6.72 -0.11
N GLY A 40 -0.96 5.71 -0.28
CA GLY A 40 -1.86 5.26 0.77
C GLY A 40 -1.25 4.10 1.52
N VAL A 41 -1.23 4.20 2.84
CA VAL A 41 -0.76 3.14 3.73
C VAL A 41 -1.97 2.58 4.44
N PHE A 42 -2.18 1.28 4.32
CA PHE A 42 -3.37 0.59 4.82
C PHE A 42 -3.00 -0.44 5.88
N ASN A 43 -3.83 -0.56 6.89
CA ASN A 43 -3.74 -1.64 7.87
C ASN A 43 -4.93 -2.58 7.66
N VAL A 44 -4.64 -3.83 7.37
CA VAL A 44 -5.66 -4.87 7.17
C VAL A 44 -5.31 -6.06 8.06
N GLY A 45 -6.00 -6.19 9.18
CA GLY A 45 -5.76 -7.29 10.11
C GLY A 45 -4.36 -7.32 10.71
N GLY A 46 -3.73 -6.16 10.87
CA GLY A 46 -2.37 -6.06 11.37
C GLY A 46 -1.29 -6.12 10.29
N ARG A 47 -1.66 -6.37 9.05
CA ARG A 47 -0.75 -6.30 7.91
C ARG A 47 -0.85 -4.94 7.25
N HIS A 48 0.29 -4.38 6.89
CA HIS A 48 0.34 -3.07 6.27
C HIS A 48 0.70 -3.16 4.80
N TYR A 49 0.00 -2.35 4.01
CA TYR A 49 0.21 -2.28 2.56
C TYR A 49 0.33 -0.83 2.15
N ALA A 50 1.15 -0.57 1.14
CA ALA A 50 1.31 0.77 0.60
C ALA A 50 1.15 0.72 -0.91
N VAL A 51 0.27 1.57 -1.43
CA VAL A 51 0.05 1.66 -2.87
C VAL A 51 0.01 3.12 -3.30
N LEU A 52 0.39 3.37 -4.54
CA LEU A 52 0.34 4.70 -5.11
C LEU A 52 -1.11 5.17 -5.20
N ASN A 53 -1.36 6.40 -4.76
CA ASN A 53 -2.70 6.99 -4.80
C ASN A 53 -3.01 7.52 -6.21
N ARG A 54 -2.99 6.60 -7.16
CA ARG A 54 -3.28 6.95 -8.53
C ARG A 54 -3.79 5.71 -9.27
N CYS A 55 -5.05 5.74 -9.66
CA CYS A 55 -5.62 4.64 -10.44
C CYS A 55 -5.01 4.61 -11.83
N PRO A 56 -4.46 3.47 -12.27
CA PRO A 56 -3.84 3.39 -13.59
C PRO A 56 -4.82 3.57 -14.74
N HIS A 57 -6.12 3.41 -14.47
CA HIS A 57 -7.14 3.59 -15.50
C HIS A 57 -7.27 5.05 -15.95
N GLN A 58 -7.50 5.98 -15.03
CA GLN A 58 -7.65 7.41 -15.36
C GLN A 58 -7.07 8.33 -14.30
N ALA A 59 -6.08 7.86 -13.56
CA ALA A 59 -5.38 8.66 -12.57
C ALA A 59 -6.27 9.18 -11.43
N GLY A 60 -7.37 8.50 -11.13
CA GLY A 60 -8.24 8.86 -10.03
C GLY A 60 -7.56 8.63 -8.67
N PRO A 61 -8.11 9.22 -7.58
CA PRO A 61 -7.55 9.11 -6.24
C PRO A 61 -7.87 7.75 -5.63
N LEU A 62 -7.16 6.73 -6.06
CA LEU A 62 -7.41 5.33 -5.71
C LEU A 62 -7.50 5.09 -4.21
N CYS A 63 -6.59 5.70 -3.45
CA CYS A 63 -6.51 5.46 -2.01
C CYS A 63 -7.62 6.13 -1.20
N LEU A 64 -8.48 6.90 -1.83
CA LEU A 64 -9.69 7.43 -1.20
C LEU A 64 -10.88 6.50 -1.36
N GLY A 65 -10.74 5.44 -2.14
CA GLY A 65 -11.82 4.51 -2.38
C GLY A 65 -12.02 3.51 -1.25
N PRO A 66 -13.14 2.79 -1.26
CA PRO A 66 -13.43 1.80 -0.24
C PRO A 66 -12.56 0.56 -0.39
N THR A 67 -12.33 -0.11 0.72
CA THR A 67 -11.73 -1.44 0.71
C THR A 67 -12.85 -2.48 0.77
N THR A 68 -12.64 -3.59 0.08
CA THR A 68 -13.62 -4.66 -0.02
C THR A 68 -12.89 -6.00 -0.06
N GLY A 69 -13.57 -7.07 -0.40
CA GLY A 69 -13.01 -8.40 -0.53
C GLY A 69 -13.38 -9.05 -1.84
N LEU A 70 -12.96 -10.29 -2.00
CA LEU A 70 -13.28 -11.08 -3.16
C LEU A 70 -14.53 -11.91 -2.90
N VAL A 71 -15.45 -11.89 -3.85
CA VAL A 71 -16.63 -12.74 -3.81
C VAL A 71 -16.38 -13.92 -4.74
N ARG A 72 -16.49 -15.13 -4.20
CA ARG A 72 -16.37 -16.35 -4.98
C ARG A 72 -17.69 -17.09 -4.94
N SER A 73 -18.04 -17.68 -6.07
CA SER A 73 -19.25 -18.48 -6.20
C SER A 73 -18.89 -19.87 -6.71
N ASN A 74 -19.37 -20.91 -6.02
CA ASN A 74 -19.22 -22.29 -6.47
C ASN A 74 -20.51 -22.80 -7.10
N GLY A 75 -21.45 -21.93 -7.38
CA GLY A 75 -22.73 -22.25 -7.99
C GLY A 75 -23.80 -21.28 -7.54
N PRO A 76 -25.01 -21.36 -8.11
CA PRO A 76 -26.10 -20.49 -7.72
C PRO A 76 -26.43 -20.58 -6.23
N GLY A 77 -26.42 -19.44 -5.55
CA GLY A 77 -26.71 -19.37 -4.13
C GLY A 77 -25.56 -19.73 -3.21
N ASP A 78 -24.40 -20.10 -3.76
CA ASP A 78 -23.23 -20.45 -2.97
C ASP A 78 -22.15 -19.39 -3.18
N TYR A 79 -22.12 -18.38 -2.29
CA TYR A 79 -21.18 -17.28 -2.36
C TYR A 79 -20.31 -17.28 -1.11
N THR A 80 -19.01 -17.12 -1.30
CA THR A 80 -18.07 -16.89 -0.21
C THR A 80 -17.41 -15.53 -0.40
N PHE A 81 -17.20 -14.85 0.73
CA PHE A 81 -16.53 -13.55 0.76
C PHE A 81 -15.16 -13.76 1.37
N GLU A 82 -14.11 -13.52 0.60
CA GLU A 82 -12.74 -13.78 0.99
C GLU A 82 -11.92 -12.50 0.98
N ARG A 83 -10.82 -12.51 1.73
CA ARG A 83 -9.83 -11.43 1.75
C ARG A 83 -10.46 -10.08 2.03
N GLU A 84 -11.34 -10.02 3.01
CA GLU A 84 -12.03 -8.79 3.37
C GLU A 84 -11.04 -7.69 3.73
N GLY A 85 -11.22 -6.51 3.15
CA GLY A 85 -10.37 -5.36 3.37
C GLY A 85 -9.10 -5.33 2.53
N GLU A 86 -8.78 -6.38 1.80
CA GLU A 86 -7.54 -6.48 1.02
C GLU A 86 -7.66 -5.98 -0.41
N ILE A 87 -8.87 -5.63 -0.84
CA ILE A 87 -9.14 -5.16 -2.19
C ILE A 87 -9.54 -3.68 -2.12
N LEU A 88 -8.85 -2.85 -2.87
CA LEU A 88 -9.09 -1.42 -2.91
C LEU A 88 -9.82 -1.07 -4.20
N ARG A 89 -10.94 -0.37 -4.08
CA ARG A 89 -11.76 0.02 -5.23
C ARG A 89 -11.57 1.50 -5.55
N CYS A 90 -11.27 1.79 -6.81
CA CYS A 90 -11.17 3.17 -7.27
C CYS A 90 -12.53 3.87 -7.21
N PRO A 91 -12.62 5.06 -6.58
CA PRO A 91 -13.92 5.75 -6.44
C PRO A 91 -14.46 6.29 -7.75
N TRP A 92 -13.64 6.42 -8.79
CA TRP A 92 -14.12 7.00 -10.06
C TRP A 92 -14.86 5.99 -10.93
N HIS A 93 -14.30 4.78 -11.12
CA HIS A 93 -14.91 3.82 -12.04
C HIS A 93 -15.02 2.41 -11.48
N GLY A 94 -14.72 2.23 -10.19
CA GLY A 94 -14.90 0.95 -9.55
C GLY A 94 -13.85 -0.11 -9.87
N TRP A 95 -12.72 0.25 -10.48
CA TRP A 95 -11.63 -0.68 -10.68
C TRP A 95 -11.09 -1.17 -9.34
N GLU A 96 -10.87 -2.48 -9.24
CA GLU A 96 -10.46 -3.11 -7.99
C GLU A 96 -9.03 -3.62 -8.08
N PHE A 97 -8.25 -3.36 -7.04
CA PHE A 97 -6.84 -3.72 -6.98
C PHE A 97 -6.52 -4.46 -5.69
N ASP A 98 -5.68 -5.47 -5.80
CA ASP A 98 -5.15 -6.21 -4.66
C ASP A 98 -4.11 -5.35 -3.95
N LEU A 99 -4.33 -5.03 -2.68
CA LEU A 99 -3.40 -4.21 -1.90
C LEU A 99 -2.02 -4.86 -1.76
N ALA A 100 -1.96 -6.18 -1.71
CA ALA A 100 -0.69 -6.88 -1.52
C ALA A 100 0.20 -6.82 -2.75
N THR A 101 -0.37 -6.82 -3.95
CA THR A 101 0.38 -6.91 -5.20
C THR A 101 0.24 -5.69 -6.09
N GLY A 102 -0.81 -4.90 -5.89
CA GLY A 102 -1.16 -3.81 -6.79
C GLY A 102 -1.84 -4.25 -8.07
N ARG A 103 -2.05 -5.53 -8.26
CA ARG A 103 -2.68 -6.04 -9.48
C ARG A 103 -4.18 -5.83 -9.48
N SER A 104 -4.73 -5.48 -10.63
CA SER A 104 -6.16 -5.43 -10.82
C SER A 104 -6.79 -6.81 -10.64
N VAL A 105 -7.94 -6.86 -9.99
CA VAL A 105 -8.71 -8.10 -9.85
C VAL A 105 -9.26 -8.56 -11.19
N PHE A 106 -9.71 -7.60 -12.00
CA PHE A 106 -10.31 -7.91 -13.30
C PHE A 106 -9.27 -8.19 -14.39
N ASP A 107 -8.20 -7.41 -14.44
CA ASP A 107 -7.20 -7.52 -15.50
C ASP A 107 -5.79 -7.44 -14.91
N PRO A 108 -5.35 -8.48 -14.17
CA PRO A 108 -4.11 -8.42 -13.40
C PRO A 108 -2.85 -8.30 -14.25
N GLU A 109 -2.90 -8.66 -15.52
CA GLU A 109 -1.74 -8.59 -16.39
C GLU A 109 -1.52 -7.22 -17.01
N ARG A 110 -2.59 -6.46 -17.21
CA ARG A 110 -2.54 -5.17 -17.89
C ARG A 110 -2.66 -3.98 -16.97
N MET A 111 -3.42 -4.13 -15.89
CA MET A 111 -3.69 -3.03 -14.98
C MET A 111 -3.09 -3.30 -13.62
N ARG A 112 -2.17 -2.44 -13.23
CA ARG A 112 -1.53 -2.50 -11.91
C ARG A 112 -1.32 -1.12 -11.38
N VAL A 113 -1.50 -1.00 -10.08
CA VAL A 113 -1.03 0.17 -9.35
C VAL A 113 0.31 -0.20 -8.70
N LYS A 114 1.18 0.79 -8.55
CA LYS A 114 2.46 0.55 -7.88
C LYS A 114 2.22 0.23 -6.42
N ALA A 115 2.70 -0.93 -5.97
CA ALA A 115 2.71 -1.33 -4.57
C ALA A 115 4.13 -1.19 -4.04
N TYR A 116 4.24 -0.72 -2.81
CA TYR A 116 5.54 -0.48 -2.16
C TYR A 116 5.71 -1.41 -0.98
N PRO A 117 6.91 -1.97 -0.79
CA PRO A 117 7.18 -2.74 0.41
C PRO A 117 7.04 -1.89 1.68
N ILE A 118 6.52 -2.47 2.73
CA ILE A 118 6.49 -1.86 4.05
C ILE A 118 7.24 -2.76 5.02
N GLU A 119 8.10 -2.15 5.82
CA GLU A 119 8.81 -2.82 6.89
C GLU A 119 8.49 -2.15 8.22
N VAL A 120 8.60 -2.92 9.28
CA VAL A 120 8.50 -2.40 10.65
C VAL A 120 9.91 -2.29 11.20
N GLU A 121 10.27 -1.10 11.64
CA GLU A 121 11.56 -0.85 12.25
C GLU A 121 11.38 -0.48 13.71
N VAL A 122 12.12 -1.15 14.59
CA VAL A 122 12.10 -0.84 16.00
C VAL A 122 13.08 0.31 16.25
N LEU A 123 12.54 1.42 16.74
CA LEU A 123 13.33 2.57 17.10
C LEU A 123 13.54 2.58 18.60
N GLN A 124 14.81 2.54 19.02
CA GLN A 124 15.18 2.62 20.42
C GLN A 124 15.95 3.90 20.69
N ALA A 125 15.66 4.50 21.84
CA ALA A 125 16.46 5.61 22.30
C ALA A 125 17.78 5.06 22.87
N GLU A 126 18.89 5.41 22.26
CA GLU A 126 20.18 4.84 22.58
C GLU A 126 20.72 5.25 23.95
N THR A 127 20.31 6.39 24.46
CA THR A 127 20.97 7.02 25.58
C THR A 127 20.21 6.95 26.89
N TYR A 128 19.00 6.44 26.91
CA TYR A 128 18.20 6.40 28.11
C TYR A 128 17.80 4.98 28.45
N PRO A 129 17.96 4.61 29.73
CA PRO A 129 17.54 3.27 30.15
C PRO A 129 16.02 3.09 30.20
N ILE A 130 15.28 4.16 30.00
CA ILE A 130 13.82 4.06 29.93
C ILE A 130 13.48 3.71 28.50
N GLU A 131 12.94 2.56 28.33
CA GLU A 131 12.54 2.14 27.04
C GLU A 131 11.35 2.90 26.56
N VAL A 132 11.56 3.70 25.55
CA VAL A 132 10.47 4.12 24.69
C VAL A 132 10.73 3.41 23.37
N GLU A 133 10.26 2.21 23.26
CA GLU A 133 10.27 1.54 21.99
C GLU A 133 9.11 2.07 21.18
N SER A 134 9.43 2.73 20.09
CA SER A 134 8.43 3.04 19.08
C SER A 134 8.81 2.29 17.83
N ASN A 135 7.86 1.53 17.30
CA ASN A 135 8.05 0.86 16.02
C ASN A 135 7.53 1.78 14.91
N ALA A 136 8.32 1.93 13.89
CA ALA A 136 7.97 2.76 12.74
C ALA A 136 7.61 1.90 11.55
N LEU A 137 6.61 2.34 10.79
CA LEU A 137 6.30 1.78 9.50
C LEU A 137 7.16 2.49 8.47
N ILE A 138 7.91 1.72 7.70
CA ILE A 138 8.86 2.23 6.73
C ILE A 138 8.37 1.84 5.34
N VAL A 139 8.13 2.82 4.50
CA VAL A 139 7.82 2.58 3.08
C VAL A 139 9.13 2.64 2.30
N ILE A 140 9.31 1.67 1.42
CA ILE A 140 10.50 1.57 0.58
C ILE A 140 10.10 1.94 -0.85
N VAL A 141 10.71 2.99 -1.33
CA VAL A 141 10.42 3.49 -2.69
C VAL A 141 11.62 3.37 -3.61
#